data_1634779765cbcfedd26ef6bc93c933a5
#
_entry.id   1634779765cbcfedd26ef6bc93c933a5
#
_cell.length_a   1.000
_cell.length_b   1.000
_cell.length_c   1.000
_cell.angle_alpha   90.00
_cell.angle_beta   90.00
_cell.angle_gamma   90.00
#
_symmetry.space_group_name_H-M   'P 1'
#
loop_
_entity.id
_entity.type
_entity.pdbx_description
1 polymer ?
#
loop_
_entity_poly.entity_id
_entity_poly.type
_entity_poly.pdbx_seq_one_letter_code
_entity_poly.pdbx_strand_id
1 'polypeptide(L)'
;MAILPLHPPVTDRPRTGLLDLSRTELTSYLAELGEPDYRAQQVWEWIYRRYAADFAAMTNLPRSLRQQLADQAFIDPLTPVATVVSQAGDTQKVLFQLADGQTIEAVLMLYDRRRTLCISSQAGCAMGCTFCATAQGGLVRNLSAGEIVAQVLYFARYLADPAADPVMEVERPTTVTNIVLMGMGEPLHNYKNVWTAIRRLTDPEAFGLGARHITLSTVGLAPMIDRMADEALPINLAVSLHAPNDELRTALAPVNKAYPVAEVLAAVERYIQKTGRRVTFEYALMQGINDSPELALELAQKLQPLLCHVNVIPLNPIPDSPYQPTSKAETEQFVQVLRDHGVPATVRLRRGIEINAGCGQLRSAVEKKRLRD
;
A
#
# COMPACT_ATOMS: atom_id res chain seq x y z
N MET A 1 25.99 -20.99 -48.75
CA MET A 1 24.61 -20.96 -48.25
C MET A 1 24.63 -20.18 -46.95
N ALA A 2 24.31 -18.90 -46.98
CA ALA A 2 24.34 -18.02 -45.81
C ALA A 2 22.96 -18.18 -45.10
N ILE A 3 23.01 -18.60 -43.84
CA ILE A 3 21.82 -18.69 -42.98
C ILE A 3 21.59 -17.27 -42.44
N LEU A 4 20.50 -16.64 -42.90
CA LEU A 4 20.03 -15.35 -42.35
C LEU A 4 19.48 -15.58 -40.95
N PRO A 5 19.83 -14.73 -39.94
CA PRO A 5 19.22 -14.79 -38.62
C PRO A 5 17.78 -14.31 -38.66
N LEU A 6 16.85 -15.16 -38.21
CA LEU A 6 15.40 -14.93 -38.15
C LEU A 6 14.93 -14.12 -36.92
N HIS A 7 15.72 -13.18 -36.44
CA HIS A 7 15.23 -12.25 -35.42
C HIS A 7 15.19 -10.85 -36.00
N PRO A 8 14.01 -10.18 -36.01
CA PRO A 8 13.97 -8.76 -36.31
C PRO A 8 14.80 -8.01 -35.26
N PRO A 9 15.43 -6.88 -35.63
CA PRO A 9 16.20 -6.11 -34.69
C PRO A 9 15.29 -5.69 -33.53
N VAL A 10 15.68 -6.05 -32.29
CA VAL A 10 15.09 -5.50 -31.08
C VAL A 10 15.26 -3.99 -31.18
N THR A 11 14.17 -3.27 -31.40
CA THR A 11 14.19 -1.81 -31.38
C THR A 11 14.53 -1.42 -29.94
N ASP A 12 15.67 -0.76 -29.77
CA ASP A 12 16.27 -0.33 -28.50
C ASP A 12 15.46 0.81 -27.83
N ARG A 13 14.17 0.90 -28.11
CA ARG A 13 13.26 1.86 -27.48
C ARG A 13 12.64 1.19 -26.26
N PRO A 14 12.75 1.83 -25.07
CA PRO A 14 12.10 1.31 -23.87
C PRO A 14 10.58 1.23 -24.12
N ARG A 15 9.97 0.08 -23.79
CA ARG A 15 8.53 -0.14 -23.93
C ARG A 15 7.77 0.78 -22.97
N THR A 16 6.64 1.33 -23.43
CA THR A 16 5.81 2.25 -22.65
C THR A 16 4.91 1.49 -21.66
N GLY A 17 4.99 1.83 -20.38
CA GLY A 17 4.09 1.31 -19.35
C GLY A 17 2.73 2.01 -19.40
N LEU A 18 1.67 1.33 -19.85
CA LEU A 18 0.36 1.97 -20.03
C LEU A 18 -0.28 2.37 -18.69
N LEU A 19 0.05 1.71 -17.59
CA LEU A 19 -0.46 2.07 -16.27
C LEU A 19 0.12 3.39 -15.73
N ASP A 20 1.21 3.88 -16.27
CA ASP A 20 1.76 5.19 -15.91
C ASP A 20 1.11 6.35 -16.67
N LEU A 21 0.46 6.07 -17.81
CA LEU A 21 -0.21 7.08 -18.61
C LEU A 21 -1.56 7.48 -18.00
N SER A 22 -1.86 8.77 -17.98
CA SER A 22 -3.23 9.26 -17.81
C SER A 22 -4.07 8.91 -19.03
N ARG A 23 -5.39 9.05 -18.94
CA ARG A 23 -6.27 8.80 -20.08
C ARG A 23 -5.94 9.68 -21.28
N THR A 24 -5.62 10.96 -21.03
CA THR A 24 -5.21 11.90 -22.08
C THR A 24 -3.89 11.49 -22.71
N GLU A 25 -2.90 11.12 -21.92
CA GLU A 25 -1.60 10.61 -22.42
C GLU A 25 -1.76 9.31 -23.20
N LEU A 26 -2.64 8.41 -22.76
CA LEU A 26 -2.97 7.19 -23.51
C LEU A 26 -3.61 7.52 -24.85
N THR A 27 -4.52 8.50 -24.90
CA THR A 27 -5.12 8.99 -26.16
C THR A 27 -4.04 9.52 -27.11
N SER A 28 -3.15 10.37 -26.62
CA SER A 28 -2.02 10.89 -27.41
C SER A 28 -1.10 9.79 -27.91
N TYR A 29 -0.76 8.81 -27.04
CA TYR A 29 0.07 7.67 -27.38
C TYR A 29 -0.56 6.82 -28.52
N LEU A 30 -1.86 6.56 -28.45
CA LEU A 30 -2.56 5.81 -29.49
C LEU A 30 -2.73 6.61 -30.79
N ALA A 31 -2.88 7.93 -30.72
CA ALA A 31 -2.89 8.81 -31.89
C ALA A 31 -1.55 8.79 -32.64
N GLU A 32 -0.41 8.70 -31.93
CA GLU A 32 0.92 8.51 -32.55
C GLU A 32 1.05 7.17 -33.26
N LEU A 33 0.26 6.16 -32.85
CA LEU A 33 0.15 4.86 -33.53
C LEU A 33 -0.86 4.88 -34.70
N GLY A 34 -1.48 6.03 -34.99
CA GLY A 34 -2.47 6.20 -36.05
C GLY A 34 -3.89 5.78 -35.67
N GLU A 35 -4.16 5.54 -34.39
CA GLU A 35 -5.45 5.09 -33.92
C GLU A 35 -6.37 6.25 -33.47
N PRO A 36 -7.68 6.16 -33.69
CA PRO A 36 -8.65 7.18 -33.28
C PRO A 36 -8.87 7.19 -31.76
N ASP A 37 -9.30 8.35 -31.22
CA ASP A 37 -9.43 8.63 -29.78
C ASP A 37 -10.26 7.58 -29.02
N TYR A 38 -11.32 7.03 -29.61
CA TYR A 38 -12.17 6.03 -28.95
C TYR A 38 -11.42 4.73 -28.59
N ARG A 39 -10.26 4.47 -29.22
CA ARG A 39 -9.42 3.31 -28.89
C ARG A 39 -8.84 3.44 -27.47
N ALA A 40 -8.53 4.65 -27.04
CA ALA A 40 -8.06 4.89 -25.67
C ALA A 40 -9.10 4.45 -24.64
N GLN A 41 -10.38 4.73 -24.89
CA GLN A 41 -11.46 4.24 -24.04
C GLN A 41 -11.52 2.71 -23.99
N GLN A 42 -11.39 2.04 -25.15
CA GLN A 42 -11.42 0.57 -25.21
C GLN A 42 -10.25 -0.05 -24.44
N VAL A 43 -9.02 0.47 -24.63
CA VAL A 43 -7.83 0.00 -23.90
C VAL A 43 -8.01 0.25 -22.39
N TRP A 44 -8.51 1.43 -22.00
CA TRP A 44 -8.77 1.80 -20.61
C TRP A 44 -9.74 0.84 -19.93
N GLU A 45 -10.87 0.52 -20.59
CA GLU A 45 -11.85 -0.44 -20.10
C GLU A 45 -11.26 -1.84 -19.91
N TRP A 46 -10.45 -2.30 -20.87
CA TRP A 46 -9.80 -3.60 -20.75
C TRP A 46 -8.88 -3.66 -19.55
N ILE A 47 -8.08 -2.61 -19.31
CA ILE A 47 -7.15 -2.54 -18.19
C ILE A 47 -7.90 -2.49 -16.86
N TYR A 48 -8.80 -1.52 -16.70
CA TYR A 48 -9.35 -1.17 -15.39
C TYR A 48 -10.68 -1.85 -15.04
N ARG A 49 -11.45 -2.33 -16.04
CA ARG A 49 -12.75 -2.97 -15.82
C ARG A 49 -12.70 -4.46 -16.04
N ARG A 50 -11.89 -4.91 -16.97
CA ARG A 50 -11.73 -6.34 -17.31
C ARG A 50 -10.42 -6.90 -16.76
N TYR A 51 -9.60 -6.05 -16.17
CA TYR A 51 -8.33 -6.42 -15.55
C TYR A 51 -7.36 -7.13 -16.49
N ALA A 52 -7.35 -6.79 -17.78
CA ALA A 52 -6.47 -7.41 -18.75
C ALA A 52 -4.99 -7.22 -18.36
N ALA A 53 -4.21 -8.30 -18.41
CA ALA A 53 -2.77 -8.29 -18.16
C ALA A 53 -1.95 -8.22 -19.45
N ASP A 54 -2.56 -8.56 -20.58
CA ASP A 54 -1.93 -8.58 -21.89
C ASP A 54 -2.89 -8.05 -22.98
N PHE A 55 -2.32 -7.71 -24.12
CA PHE A 55 -3.07 -7.17 -25.26
C PHE A 55 -3.84 -8.23 -26.03
N ALA A 56 -3.49 -9.52 -25.91
CA ALA A 56 -4.18 -10.60 -26.60
C ALA A 56 -5.63 -10.75 -26.13
N ALA A 57 -5.89 -10.48 -24.86
CA ALA A 57 -7.21 -10.47 -24.26
C ALA A 57 -8.15 -9.39 -24.85
N MET A 58 -7.61 -8.30 -25.43
CA MET A 58 -8.39 -7.15 -25.91
C MET A 58 -9.06 -7.42 -27.26
N THR A 59 -10.01 -8.35 -27.29
CA THR A 59 -10.57 -8.92 -28.53
C THR A 59 -11.35 -7.96 -29.41
N ASN A 60 -11.82 -6.82 -28.88
CA ASN A 60 -12.48 -5.75 -29.66
C ASN A 60 -11.50 -4.76 -30.32
N LEU A 61 -10.18 -4.94 -30.09
CA LEU A 61 -9.14 -4.19 -30.80
C LEU A 61 -8.69 -4.97 -32.05
N PRO A 62 -8.34 -4.27 -33.17
CA PRO A 62 -7.74 -4.90 -34.33
C PRO A 62 -6.50 -5.74 -33.96
N ARG A 63 -6.31 -6.87 -34.67
CA ARG A 63 -5.14 -7.73 -34.42
C ARG A 63 -3.81 -6.99 -34.62
N SER A 64 -3.75 -6.11 -35.62
CA SER A 64 -2.59 -5.27 -35.92
C SER A 64 -2.26 -4.35 -34.74
N LEU A 65 -3.26 -3.67 -34.17
CA LEU A 65 -3.05 -2.79 -33.01
C LEU A 65 -2.60 -3.59 -31.77
N ARG A 66 -3.20 -4.74 -31.52
CA ARG A 66 -2.78 -5.59 -30.38
C ARG A 66 -1.32 -6.02 -30.52
N GLN A 67 -0.89 -6.38 -31.73
CA GLN A 67 0.52 -6.73 -31.99
C GLN A 67 1.43 -5.52 -31.80
N GLN A 68 1.08 -4.37 -32.36
CA GLN A 68 1.84 -3.13 -32.24
C GLN A 68 1.99 -2.69 -30.78
N LEU A 69 0.92 -2.79 -29.98
CA LEU A 69 0.97 -2.53 -28.54
C LEU A 69 1.85 -3.54 -27.81
N ALA A 70 1.80 -4.82 -28.17
CA ALA A 70 2.66 -5.85 -27.55
C ALA A 70 4.15 -5.61 -27.81
N ASP A 71 4.49 -5.04 -28.96
CA ASP A 71 5.88 -4.74 -29.33
C ASP A 71 6.39 -3.46 -28.63
N GLN A 72 5.53 -2.44 -28.42
CA GLN A 72 5.93 -1.10 -28.01
C GLN A 72 5.52 -0.73 -26.58
N ALA A 73 4.62 -1.48 -25.95
CA ALA A 73 4.09 -1.18 -24.62
C ALA A 73 4.00 -2.44 -23.74
N PHE A 74 3.69 -2.24 -22.49
CA PHE A 74 3.29 -3.28 -21.53
C PHE A 74 2.19 -2.75 -20.61
N ILE A 75 1.38 -3.65 -20.06
CA ILE A 75 0.33 -3.31 -19.10
C ILE A 75 0.85 -3.53 -17.69
N ASP A 76 1.31 -4.72 -17.37
CA ASP A 76 1.71 -5.09 -16.01
C ASP A 76 3.21 -4.90 -15.79
N PRO A 77 3.62 -3.96 -14.92
CA PRO A 77 5.02 -3.73 -14.57
C PRO A 77 5.54 -4.71 -13.51
N LEU A 78 4.69 -5.59 -12.97
CA LEU A 78 5.02 -6.47 -11.85
C LEU A 78 5.08 -7.91 -12.28
N THR A 79 6.15 -8.61 -11.88
CA THR A 79 6.26 -10.06 -12.04
C THR A 79 6.11 -10.74 -10.69
N PRO A 80 5.06 -11.56 -10.43
CA PRO A 80 4.97 -12.30 -9.19
C PRO A 80 6.06 -13.38 -9.15
N VAL A 81 6.91 -13.37 -8.12
CA VAL A 81 8.04 -14.31 -7.96
C VAL A 81 7.85 -15.30 -6.80
N ALA A 82 7.01 -14.97 -5.84
CA ALA A 82 6.63 -15.87 -4.77
C ALA A 82 5.26 -15.51 -4.20
N THR A 83 4.49 -16.53 -3.86
CA THR A 83 3.20 -16.40 -3.17
C THR A 83 3.20 -17.28 -1.94
N VAL A 84 2.79 -16.73 -0.82
CA VAL A 84 2.65 -17.45 0.45
C VAL A 84 1.24 -17.20 1.00
N VAL A 85 0.60 -18.27 1.45
CA VAL A 85 -0.76 -18.24 2.00
C VAL A 85 -0.71 -18.63 3.48
N SER A 86 -1.49 -17.93 4.32
CA SER A 86 -1.64 -18.27 5.74
C SER A 86 -2.24 -19.66 5.94
N GLN A 87 -1.96 -20.30 7.06
CA GLN A 87 -2.53 -21.59 7.40
C GLN A 87 -4.07 -21.56 7.47
N ALA A 88 -4.63 -20.43 7.91
CA ALA A 88 -6.07 -20.21 7.93
C ALA A 88 -6.67 -19.95 6.53
N GLY A 89 -5.86 -19.80 5.49
CA GLY A 89 -6.30 -19.48 4.14
C GLY A 89 -6.87 -18.07 3.97
N ASP A 90 -6.78 -17.20 4.97
CA ASP A 90 -7.43 -15.89 5.00
C ASP A 90 -6.51 -14.74 4.60
N THR A 91 -5.24 -15.04 4.37
CA THR A 91 -4.21 -14.04 4.04
C THR A 91 -3.26 -14.60 3.00
N GLN A 92 -3.06 -13.85 1.92
CA GLN A 92 -2.13 -14.17 0.85
C GLN A 92 -1.13 -13.04 0.69
N LYS A 93 0.16 -13.34 0.77
CA LYS A 93 1.25 -12.41 0.49
C LYS A 93 1.91 -12.76 -0.82
N VAL A 94 2.13 -11.78 -1.67
CA VAL A 94 2.82 -11.93 -2.96
C VAL A 94 4.06 -11.03 -2.97
N LEU A 95 5.18 -11.62 -3.32
CA LEU A 95 6.42 -10.92 -3.64
C LEU A 95 6.43 -10.64 -5.14
N PHE A 96 6.56 -9.37 -5.51
CA PHE A 96 6.67 -8.92 -6.89
C PHE A 96 8.08 -8.44 -7.19
N GLN A 97 8.59 -8.80 -8.35
CA GLN A 97 9.78 -8.21 -8.93
C GLN A 97 9.38 -7.07 -9.87
N LEU A 98 10.08 -5.95 -9.77
CA LEU A 98 9.97 -4.77 -10.62
C LEU A 98 10.93 -4.88 -11.80
N ALA A 99 10.75 -4.06 -12.83
CA ALA A 99 11.57 -4.09 -14.05
C ALA A 99 13.08 -3.86 -13.80
N ASP A 100 13.42 -3.14 -12.73
CA ASP A 100 14.82 -2.90 -12.31
C ASP A 100 15.41 -3.98 -11.40
N GLY A 101 14.66 -5.08 -11.20
CA GLY A 101 15.07 -6.19 -10.34
C GLY A 101 14.83 -5.98 -8.85
N GLN A 102 14.35 -4.80 -8.43
CA GLN A 102 13.91 -4.59 -7.05
C GLN A 102 12.66 -5.41 -6.75
N THR A 103 12.38 -5.63 -5.47
CA THR A 103 11.18 -6.38 -5.07
C THR A 103 10.34 -5.62 -4.06
N ILE A 104 9.03 -5.82 -4.16
CA ILE A 104 8.05 -5.32 -3.21
C ILE A 104 7.08 -6.44 -2.81
N GLU A 105 6.45 -6.29 -1.68
CA GLU A 105 5.41 -7.20 -1.22
C GLU A 105 4.05 -6.50 -1.15
N ALA A 106 2.98 -7.23 -1.47
CA ALA A 106 1.61 -6.82 -1.22
C ALA A 106 0.82 -7.99 -0.61
N VAL A 107 -0.23 -7.66 0.15
CA VAL A 107 -0.99 -8.64 0.92
C VAL A 107 -2.48 -8.50 0.65
N LEU A 108 -3.14 -9.61 0.31
CA LEU A 108 -4.59 -9.75 0.30
C LEU A 108 -5.05 -10.35 1.62
N MET A 109 -5.99 -9.70 2.28
CA MET A 109 -6.65 -10.17 3.49
C MET A 109 -8.13 -10.38 3.25
N LEU A 110 -8.63 -11.58 3.51
CA LEU A 110 -10.02 -11.95 3.34
C LEU A 110 -10.74 -11.87 4.69
N TYR A 111 -11.78 -11.06 4.76
CA TYR A 111 -12.74 -10.97 5.87
C TYR A 111 -14.11 -11.37 5.35
N ASP A 112 -15.05 -11.68 6.21
CA ASP A 112 -16.40 -12.15 5.82
C ASP A 112 -17.07 -11.29 4.74
N ARG A 113 -16.93 -9.96 4.82
CA ARG A 113 -17.53 -9.01 3.86
C ARG A 113 -16.51 -8.09 3.18
N ARG A 114 -15.21 -8.25 3.44
CA ARG A 114 -14.18 -7.36 2.91
C ARG A 114 -13.02 -8.12 2.30
N ARG A 115 -12.52 -7.59 1.20
CA ARG A 115 -11.27 -7.99 0.54
C ARG A 115 -10.35 -6.80 0.61
N THR A 116 -9.46 -6.81 1.60
CA THR A 116 -8.57 -5.69 1.88
C THR A 116 -7.19 -5.97 1.29
N LEU A 117 -6.70 -5.06 0.47
CA LEU A 117 -5.33 -5.07 -0.02
C LEU A 117 -4.45 -4.15 0.82
N CYS A 118 -3.32 -4.66 1.29
CA CYS A 118 -2.22 -3.88 1.82
C CYS A 118 -1.18 -3.76 0.72
N ILE A 119 -0.98 -2.55 0.20
CA ILE A 119 -0.11 -2.27 -0.95
C ILE A 119 1.08 -1.41 -0.56
N SER A 120 2.16 -1.56 -1.31
CA SER A 120 3.42 -0.84 -1.15
C SER A 120 3.46 0.43 -1.99
N SER A 121 4.17 1.44 -1.50
CA SER A 121 4.37 2.74 -2.17
C SER A 121 5.83 3.01 -2.55
N GLN A 122 6.77 2.23 -2.01
CA GLN A 122 8.21 2.36 -2.25
C GLN A 122 8.87 0.98 -2.24
N ALA A 123 9.99 0.84 -2.92
CA ALA A 123 10.95 -0.23 -2.68
C ALA A 123 11.86 0.22 -1.51
N GLY A 124 11.69 -0.42 -0.34
CA GLY A 124 12.31 0.03 0.92
C GLY A 124 11.59 1.24 1.55
N CYS A 125 12.20 1.85 2.59
CA CYS A 125 11.64 3.00 3.30
C CYS A 125 12.75 3.81 3.99
N ALA A 126 12.70 5.14 3.88
CA ALA A 126 13.69 6.05 4.48
C ALA A 126 13.40 6.44 5.94
N MET A 127 12.26 6.04 6.51
CA MET A 127 11.79 6.57 7.80
C MET A 127 12.57 6.03 9.01
N GLY A 128 13.27 4.91 8.86
CA GLY A 128 14.18 4.36 9.86
C GLY A 128 13.50 3.78 11.10
N CYS A 129 12.21 3.45 11.06
CA CYS A 129 11.50 2.85 12.19
C CYS A 129 12.17 1.55 12.63
N THR A 130 12.62 1.48 13.90
CA THR A 130 13.48 0.42 14.42
C THR A 130 12.79 -0.95 14.52
N PHE A 131 11.46 -0.95 14.56
CA PHE A 131 10.61 -2.14 14.65
C PHE A 131 10.07 -2.62 13.28
N CYS A 132 10.48 -1.99 12.17
CA CYS A 132 9.93 -2.26 10.84
C CYS A 132 10.99 -2.88 9.91
N ALA A 133 10.71 -4.08 9.40
CA ALA A 133 11.62 -4.79 8.50
C ALA A 133 11.91 -4.03 7.19
N THR A 134 10.91 -3.31 6.66
CA THR A 134 11.09 -2.50 5.45
C THR A 134 12.09 -1.36 5.65
N ALA A 135 12.08 -0.74 6.84
CA ALA A 135 12.95 0.40 7.12
C ALA A 135 14.41 0.00 7.34
N GLN A 136 14.68 -1.26 7.72
CA GLN A 136 16.05 -1.76 7.93
C GLN A 136 16.87 -1.78 6.63
N GLY A 137 16.22 -1.96 5.49
CA GLY A 137 16.87 -1.93 4.17
C GLY A 137 17.10 -0.52 3.59
N GLY A 138 16.59 0.51 4.25
CA GLY A 138 16.59 1.86 3.71
C GLY A 138 15.66 2.05 2.50
N LEU A 139 15.71 3.22 1.88
CA LEU A 139 14.96 3.52 0.66
C LEU A 139 15.79 3.23 -0.58
N VAL A 140 15.25 2.43 -1.48
CA VAL A 140 15.82 2.26 -2.82
C VAL A 140 15.24 3.28 -3.79
N ARG A 141 13.92 3.26 -3.97
CA ARG A 141 13.20 4.23 -4.81
C ARG A 141 11.70 4.30 -4.52
N ASN A 142 11.10 5.35 -5.01
CA ASN A 142 9.65 5.46 -5.10
C ASN A 142 9.10 4.51 -6.16
N LEU A 143 7.90 3.95 -5.93
CA LEU A 143 7.14 3.27 -6.96
C LEU A 143 6.48 4.31 -7.88
N SER A 144 6.33 3.99 -9.16
CA SER A 144 5.50 4.76 -10.08
C SER A 144 4.01 4.60 -9.74
N ALA A 145 3.17 5.47 -10.30
CA ALA A 145 1.72 5.33 -10.14
C ALA A 145 1.21 4.01 -10.74
N GLY A 146 1.78 3.60 -11.87
CA GLY A 146 1.49 2.33 -12.53
C GLY A 146 1.85 1.12 -11.66
N GLU A 147 3.03 1.12 -11.04
CA GLU A 147 3.46 0.05 -10.13
C GLU A 147 2.57 -0.06 -8.88
N ILE A 148 2.06 1.08 -8.37
CA ILE A 148 1.12 1.07 -7.23
C ILE A 148 -0.23 0.49 -7.66
N VAL A 149 -0.77 0.92 -8.81
CA VAL A 149 -2.06 0.44 -9.35
C VAL A 149 -1.98 -1.04 -9.74
N ALA A 150 -0.86 -1.48 -10.31
CA ALA A 150 -0.66 -2.86 -10.75
C ALA A 150 -0.84 -3.89 -9.63
N GLN A 151 -0.43 -3.56 -8.38
CA GLN A 151 -0.68 -4.41 -7.23
C GLN A 151 -2.18 -4.68 -7.03
N VAL A 152 -2.99 -3.63 -7.19
CA VAL A 152 -4.45 -3.74 -7.06
C VAL A 152 -5.06 -4.55 -8.19
N LEU A 153 -4.63 -4.30 -9.44
CA LEU A 153 -5.13 -5.03 -10.62
C LEU A 153 -4.75 -6.51 -10.59
N TYR A 154 -3.57 -6.85 -10.07
CA TYR A 154 -3.16 -8.25 -9.88
C TYR A 154 -4.15 -9.01 -9.00
N PHE A 155 -4.46 -8.48 -7.82
CA PHE A 155 -5.41 -9.12 -6.92
C PHE A 155 -6.87 -9.01 -7.39
N ALA A 156 -7.23 -7.97 -8.14
CA ALA A 156 -8.55 -7.88 -8.75
C ALA A 156 -8.76 -8.99 -9.79
N ARG A 157 -7.74 -9.30 -10.62
CA ARG A 157 -7.75 -10.46 -11.54
C ARG A 157 -7.90 -11.77 -10.77
N TYR A 158 -7.07 -11.94 -9.75
CA TYR A 158 -7.11 -13.15 -8.91
C TYR A 158 -8.50 -13.38 -8.31
N LEU A 159 -9.14 -12.35 -7.76
CA LEU A 159 -10.47 -12.44 -7.17
C LEU A 159 -11.59 -12.63 -8.20
N ALA A 160 -11.40 -12.16 -9.43
CA ALA A 160 -12.37 -12.29 -10.52
C ALA A 160 -12.26 -13.62 -11.26
N ASP A 161 -11.17 -14.37 -11.10
CA ASP A 161 -10.95 -15.64 -11.76
C ASP A 161 -11.67 -16.78 -11.00
N PRO A 162 -12.69 -17.40 -11.58
CA PRO A 162 -13.39 -18.51 -10.93
C PRO A 162 -12.54 -19.79 -10.81
N ALA A 163 -11.44 -19.88 -11.57
CA ALA A 163 -10.49 -20.99 -11.50
C ALA A 163 -9.34 -20.72 -10.52
N ALA A 164 -9.20 -19.50 -10.03
CA ALA A 164 -8.27 -19.20 -8.95
C ALA A 164 -8.72 -19.97 -7.72
N ASP A 165 -7.82 -20.81 -7.21
CA ASP A 165 -8.09 -21.61 -6.01
C ASP A 165 -8.47 -20.65 -4.87
N PRO A 166 -9.73 -20.64 -4.39
CA PRO A 166 -10.12 -19.70 -3.36
C PRO A 166 -9.38 -20.11 -2.09
N VAL A 167 -8.56 -19.19 -1.59
CA VAL A 167 -7.85 -19.38 -0.32
C VAL A 167 -8.84 -19.65 0.82
N MET A 168 -10.06 -19.17 0.69
CA MET A 168 -11.24 -19.53 1.50
C MET A 168 -12.49 -19.57 0.60
N GLU A 169 -13.44 -20.47 0.90
CA GLU A 169 -14.83 -20.34 0.45
C GLU A 169 -15.45 -19.09 1.08
N VAL A 170 -15.19 -17.93 0.51
CA VAL A 170 -15.78 -16.69 0.97
C VAL A 170 -16.89 -16.30 0.02
N GLU A 171 -18.13 -16.45 0.49
CA GLU A 171 -19.26 -15.87 -0.20
C GLU A 171 -19.09 -14.35 -0.32
N ARG A 172 -18.62 -13.90 -1.51
CA ARG A 172 -18.66 -12.50 -1.99
C ARG A 172 -18.11 -11.40 -1.02
N PRO A 173 -17.54 -10.34 -1.53
CA PRO A 173 -17.41 -9.94 -2.94
C PRO A 173 -16.23 -10.59 -3.66
N THR A 174 -16.37 -10.79 -4.97
CA THR A 174 -15.31 -11.29 -5.87
C THR A 174 -14.36 -10.17 -6.35
N THR A 175 -14.44 -9.01 -5.73
CA THR A 175 -13.66 -7.82 -6.08
C THR A 175 -12.95 -7.25 -4.87
N VAL A 176 -11.94 -6.44 -5.08
CA VAL A 176 -11.29 -5.65 -4.03
C VAL A 176 -12.30 -4.66 -3.44
N THR A 177 -12.43 -4.65 -2.12
CA THR A 177 -13.35 -3.74 -1.43
C THR A 177 -12.66 -2.63 -0.65
N ASN A 178 -11.43 -2.86 -0.21
CA ASN A 178 -10.68 -1.91 0.60
C ASN A 178 -9.20 -1.96 0.23
N ILE A 179 -8.54 -0.81 0.29
CA ILE A 179 -7.10 -0.67 0.08
C ILE A 179 -6.50 0.07 1.26
N VAL A 180 -5.38 -0.43 1.78
CA VAL A 180 -4.57 0.26 2.78
C VAL A 180 -3.14 0.43 2.25
N LEU A 181 -2.66 1.66 2.22
CA LEU A 181 -1.26 1.97 1.90
C LEU A 181 -0.45 1.85 3.21
N MET A 182 -0.24 0.61 3.64
CA MET A 182 0.46 0.21 4.87
C MET A 182 1.50 -0.88 4.60
N GLY A 183 1.83 -1.11 3.32
CA GLY A 183 2.89 -1.99 2.88
C GLY A 183 4.28 -1.36 3.02
N MET A 184 5.15 -1.63 2.06
CA MET A 184 6.51 -1.07 2.05
C MET A 184 6.48 0.40 1.64
N GLY A 185 7.19 1.26 2.43
CA GLY A 185 7.39 2.68 2.14
C GLY A 185 6.53 3.63 2.96
N GLU A 186 6.86 4.93 2.85
CA GLU A 186 6.08 6.05 3.37
C GLU A 186 5.30 6.70 2.22
N PRO A 187 3.97 6.55 2.17
CA PRO A 187 3.18 7.05 1.05
C PRO A 187 3.29 8.55 0.83
N LEU A 188 3.37 9.35 1.89
CA LEU A 188 3.48 10.80 1.78
C LEU A 188 4.87 11.27 1.31
N HIS A 189 5.90 10.43 1.41
CA HIS A 189 7.21 10.68 0.78
C HIS A 189 7.18 10.43 -0.73
N ASN A 190 6.26 9.59 -1.22
CA ASN A 190 5.98 9.37 -2.64
C ASN A 190 4.67 10.04 -3.09
N TYR A 191 4.38 11.22 -2.57
CA TYR A 191 3.07 11.87 -2.67
C TYR A 191 2.50 11.92 -4.09
N LYS A 192 3.29 12.39 -5.08
CA LYS A 192 2.82 12.56 -6.45
C LYS A 192 2.29 11.27 -7.08
N ASN A 193 3.08 10.18 -6.99
CA ASN A 193 2.70 8.91 -7.59
C ASN A 193 1.57 8.22 -6.82
N VAL A 194 1.62 8.27 -5.49
CA VAL A 194 0.56 7.73 -4.62
C VAL A 194 -0.76 8.44 -4.91
N TRP A 195 -0.76 9.77 -5.01
CA TRP A 195 -1.99 10.52 -5.27
C TRP A 195 -2.53 10.28 -6.68
N THR A 196 -1.65 10.16 -7.67
CA THR A 196 -2.03 9.76 -9.04
C THR A 196 -2.67 8.36 -9.04
N ALA A 197 -2.08 7.40 -8.32
CA ALA A 197 -2.65 6.05 -8.19
C ALA A 197 -4.02 6.07 -7.49
N ILE A 198 -4.16 6.82 -6.38
CA ILE A 198 -5.44 6.95 -5.66
C ILE A 198 -6.52 7.54 -6.58
N ARG A 199 -6.23 8.61 -7.31
CA ARG A 199 -7.18 9.19 -8.26
C ARG A 199 -7.62 8.17 -9.31
N ARG A 200 -6.71 7.36 -9.83
CA ARG A 200 -7.01 6.32 -10.80
C ARG A 200 -7.85 5.17 -10.22
N LEU A 201 -7.53 4.78 -8.99
CA LEU A 201 -8.29 3.75 -8.28
C LEU A 201 -9.70 4.21 -7.88
N THR A 202 -9.90 5.52 -7.69
CA THR A 202 -11.21 6.09 -7.33
C THR A 202 -12.00 6.62 -8.51
N ASP A 203 -11.40 6.77 -9.69
CA ASP A 203 -12.07 7.24 -10.89
C ASP A 203 -13.19 6.27 -11.30
N PRO A 204 -14.45 6.74 -11.41
CA PRO A 204 -15.58 5.92 -11.87
C PRO A 204 -15.40 5.35 -13.27
N GLU A 205 -14.58 5.95 -14.13
CA GLU A 205 -14.28 5.44 -15.47
C GLU A 205 -13.04 4.53 -15.51
N ALA A 206 -12.31 4.40 -14.38
CA ALA A 206 -11.20 3.47 -14.21
C ALA A 206 -11.60 2.33 -13.25
N PHE A 207 -10.89 2.14 -12.14
CA PHE A 207 -11.15 1.04 -11.20
C PHE A 207 -12.46 1.23 -10.41
N GLY A 208 -12.80 2.48 -10.03
CA GLY A 208 -14.11 2.83 -9.46
C GLY A 208 -14.29 2.47 -7.98
N LEU A 209 -13.21 2.31 -7.21
CA LEU A 209 -13.31 2.08 -5.77
C LEU A 209 -13.73 3.36 -5.05
N GLY A 210 -14.72 3.29 -4.17
CA GLY A 210 -15.12 4.44 -3.36
C GLY A 210 -13.96 4.96 -2.49
N ALA A 211 -13.69 6.26 -2.52
CA ALA A 211 -12.53 6.85 -1.83
C ALA A 211 -12.48 6.54 -0.32
N ARG A 212 -13.63 6.39 0.34
CA ARG A 212 -13.73 6.02 1.76
C ARG A 212 -13.27 4.58 2.06
N HIS A 213 -13.05 3.77 1.03
CA HIS A 213 -12.50 2.43 1.15
C HIS A 213 -10.96 2.40 1.02
N ILE A 214 -10.33 3.56 0.84
CA ILE A 214 -8.89 3.70 0.82
C ILE A 214 -8.42 4.35 2.12
N THR A 215 -7.43 3.74 2.76
CA THR A 215 -6.74 4.30 3.93
C THR A 215 -5.26 4.55 3.56
N LEU A 216 -4.82 5.78 3.70
CA LEU A 216 -3.42 6.17 3.60
C LEU A 216 -2.86 6.26 5.02
N SER A 217 -1.79 5.50 5.28
CA SER A 217 -1.05 5.57 6.54
C SER A 217 0.25 6.34 6.34
N THR A 218 0.58 7.19 7.30
CA THR A 218 1.83 7.95 7.32
C THR A 218 2.46 7.91 8.71
N VAL A 219 3.77 7.98 8.76
CA VAL A 219 4.50 8.16 10.03
C VAL A 219 4.41 9.59 10.57
N GLY A 220 3.71 10.49 9.87
CA GLY A 220 3.46 11.84 10.31
C GLY A 220 4.36 12.91 9.67
N LEU A 221 4.47 12.92 8.34
CA LEU A 221 5.09 14.02 7.60
C LEU A 221 4.13 15.22 7.62
N ALA A 222 4.23 16.08 8.66
CA ALA A 222 3.26 17.14 8.95
C ALA A 222 2.91 18.04 7.76
N PRO A 223 3.86 18.57 6.96
CA PRO A 223 3.53 19.39 5.79
C PRO A 223 2.75 18.62 4.71
N MET A 224 2.93 17.30 4.62
CA MET A 224 2.21 16.47 3.66
C MET A 224 0.81 16.11 4.14
N ILE A 225 0.58 16.04 5.46
CA ILE A 225 -0.76 15.93 6.05
C ILE A 225 -1.57 17.20 5.73
N ASP A 226 -0.96 18.39 5.89
CA ASP A 226 -1.59 19.67 5.51
C ASP A 226 -1.95 19.69 4.01
N ARG A 227 -1.02 19.27 3.16
CA ARG A 227 -1.27 19.15 1.71
C ARG A 227 -2.41 18.17 1.39
N MET A 228 -2.47 17.05 2.09
CA MET A 228 -3.55 16.06 1.91
C MET A 228 -4.92 16.64 2.31
N ALA A 229 -4.98 17.56 3.26
CA ALA A 229 -6.21 18.25 3.64
C ALA A 229 -6.78 19.15 2.54
N ASP A 230 -5.96 19.54 1.54
CA ASP A 230 -6.37 20.31 0.36
C ASP A 230 -6.99 19.46 -0.75
N GLU A 231 -6.83 18.14 -0.66
CA GLU A 231 -7.32 17.24 -1.69
C GLU A 231 -8.82 16.93 -1.53
N ALA A 232 -9.55 16.95 -2.65
CA ALA A 232 -11.00 16.77 -2.64
C ALA A 232 -11.46 15.33 -2.33
N LEU A 233 -10.56 14.34 -2.42
CA LEU A 233 -10.92 12.93 -2.25
C LEU A 233 -11.03 12.55 -0.78
N PRO A 234 -12.18 12.01 -0.33
CA PRO A 234 -12.43 11.69 1.07
C PRO A 234 -11.83 10.32 1.48
N ILE A 235 -10.53 10.10 1.24
CA ILE A 235 -9.83 8.90 1.73
C ILE A 235 -9.60 8.98 3.25
N ASN A 236 -9.36 7.85 3.90
CA ASN A 236 -9.09 7.82 5.33
C ASN A 236 -7.60 8.10 5.60
N LEU A 237 -7.32 8.90 6.62
CA LEU A 237 -5.97 9.13 7.12
C LEU A 237 -5.72 8.28 8.36
N ALA A 238 -4.60 7.55 8.37
CA ALA A 238 -4.04 6.90 9.53
C ALA A 238 -2.65 7.48 9.83
N VAL A 239 -2.36 7.74 11.10
CA VAL A 239 -1.06 8.28 11.54
C VAL A 239 -0.39 7.28 12.47
N SER A 240 0.75 6.76 12.06
CA SER A 240 1.60 5.87 12.84
C SER A 240 2.36 6.67 13.89
N LEU A 241 1.83 6.71 15.11
CA LEU A 241 2.37 7.53 16.20
C LEU A 241 3.35 6.76 17.10
N HIS A 242 2.93 5.61 17.60
CA HIS A 242 3.69 4.61 18.36
C HIS A 242 4.28 5.06 19.71
N ALA A 243 4.25 6.34 20.03
CA ALA A 243 4.65 6.88 21.32
C ALA A 243 3.94 8.22 21.61
N PRO A 244 3.64 8.55 22.88
CA PRO A 244 2.98 9.80 23.22
C PRO A 244 3.96 10.98 23.36
N ASN A 245 5.28 10.74 23.48
CA ASN A 245 6.30 11.78 23.68
C ASN A 245 7.47 11.64 22.71
N ASP A 246 8.26 12.71 22.60
CA ASP A 246 9.34 12.82 21.62
C ASP A 246 10.55 11.95 21.95
N GLU A 247 10.84 11.72 23.23
CA GLU A 247 11.96 10.87 23.63
C GLU A 247 11.76 9.45 23.10
N LEU A 248 10.64 8.85 23.48
CA LEU A 248 10.31 7.48 23.07
C LEU A 248 10.07 7.38 21.55
N ARG A 249 9.34 8.36 20.98
CA ARG A 249 9.06 8.35 19.55
C ARG A 249 10.33 8.48 18.71
N THR A 250 11.30 9.28 19.14
CA THR A 250 12.58 9.42 18.43
C THR A 250 13.38 8.11 18.45
N ALA A 251 13.32 7.37 19.55
CA ALA A 251 13.96 6.06 19.64
C ALA A 251 13.32 5.02 18.73
N LEU A 252 11.99 5.03 18.58
CA LEU A 252 11.22 4.08 17.75
C LEU A 252 11.14 4.50 16.30
N ALA A 253 10.93 5.78 16.01
CA ALA A 253 10.75 6.36 14.69
C ALA A 253 11.58 7.65 14.55
N PRO A 254 12.83 7.57 14.06
CA PRO A 254 13.77 8.69 14.01
C PRO A 254 13.29 9.91 13.22
N VAL A 255 12.30 9.76 12.34
CA VAL A 255 11.63 10.87 11.65
C VAL A 255 11.02 11.90 12.61
N ASN A 256 10.80 11.52 13.88
CA ASN A 256 10.35 12.42 14.94
C ASN A 256 11.28 13.62 15.15
N LYS A 257 12.56 13.49 14.84
CA LYS A 257 13.52 14.62 14.89
C LYS A 257 13.13 15.75 13.94
N ALA A 258 12.53 15.40 12.80
CA ALA A 258 12.05 16.38 11.82
C ALA A 258 10.61 16.83 12.12
N TYR A 259 9.78 15.93 12.63
CA TYR A 259 8.36 16.17 12.93
C TYR A 259 8.02 15.67 14.33
N PRO A 260 8.26 16.50 15.39
CA PRO A 260 7.92 16.16 16.76
C PRO A 260 6.44 15.85 16.96
N VAL A 261 6.11 15.13 18.03
CA VAL A 261 4.73 14.74 18.35
C VAL A 261 3.77 15.93 18.30
N ALA A 262 4.13 17.05 18.90
CA ALA A 262 3.29 18.25 18.92
C ALA A 262 2.99 18.78 17.51
N GLU A 263 3.97 18.77 16.60
CA GLU A 263 3.80 19.22 15.22
C GLU A 263 2.90 18.26 14.42
N VAL A 264 3.08 16.94 14.60
CA VAL A 264 2.22 15.93 13.97
C VAL A 264 0.77 16.08 14.45
N LEU A 265 0.54 16.25 15.76
CA LEU A 265 -0.80 16.44 16.30
C LEU A 265 -1.44 17.75 15.82
N ALA A 266 -0.67 18.85 15.74
CA ALA A 266 -1.16 20.10 15.19
C ALA A 266 -1.55 19.98 13.70
N ALA A 267 -0.78 19.24 12.90
CA ALA A 267 -1.14 18.97 11.49
C ALA A 267 -2.42 18.11 11.39
N VAL A 268 -2.58 17.12 12.27
CA VAL A 268 -3.81 16.30 12.35
C VAL A 268 -5.00 17.16 12.76
N GLU A 269 -4.85 18.06 13.71
CA GLU A 269 -5.91 18.99 14.13
C GLU A 269 -6.36 19.87 12.96
N ARG A 270 -5.42 20.49 12.23
CA ARG A 270 -5.73 21.27 11.01
C ARG A 270 -6.44 20.43 9.95
N TYR A 271 -5.98 19.18 9.75
CA TYR A 271 -6.64 18.25 8.84
C TYR A 271 -8.09 17.99 9.25
N ILE A 272 -8.35 17.72 10.55
CA ILE A 272 -9.70 17.49 11.09
C ILE A 272 -10.57 18.74 10.92
N GLN A 273 -10.05 19.92 11.30
CA GLN A 273 -10.78 21.19 11.15
C GLN A 273 -11.18 21.47 9.70
N LYS A 274 -10.28 21.20 8.75
CA LYS A 274 -10.52 21.45 7.33
C LYS A 274 -11.45 20.44 6.67
N THR A 275 -11.33 19.16 7.03
CA THR A 275 -12.03 18.07 6.33
C THR A 275 -13.26 17.56 7.07
N GLY A 276 -13.40 17.84 8.36
CA GLY A 276 -14.40 17.27 9.26
C GLY A 276 -14.24 15.75 9.47
N ARG A 277 -13.09 15.16 9.13
CA ARG A 277 -12.90 13.71 9.08
C ARG A 277 -12.12 13.20 10.29
N ARG A 278 -12.57 12.06 10.82
CA ARG A 278 -11.87 11.34 11.89
C ARG A 278 -10.54 10.80 11.38
N VAL A 279 -9.48 10.96 12.18
CA VAL A 279 -8.15 10.38 11.94
C VAL A 279 -7.97 9.13 12.81
N THR A 280 -7.31 8.11 12.28
CA THR A 280 -6.91 6.94 13.06
C THR A 280 -5.44 7.05 13.45
N PHE A 281 -5.12 6.88 14.73
CA PHE A 281 -3.74 6.72 15.18
C PHE A 281 -3.41 5.23 15.29
N GLU A 282 -2.39 4.80 14.58
CA GLU A 282 -1.84 3.44 14.68
C GLU A 282 -0.79 3.42 15.80
N TYR A 283 -0.91 2.49 16.73
CA TYR A 283 -0.03 2.36 17.86
C TYR A 283 0.42 0.91 18.03
N ALA A 284 1.65 0.60 17.59
CA ALA A 284 2.26 -0.71 17.79
C ALA A 284 2.75 -0.84 19.24
N LEU A 285 2.18 -1.79 19.99
CA LEU A 285 2.58 -2.06 21.37
C LEU A 285 3.76 -3.01 21.45
N MET A 286 4.78 -2.60 22.21
CA MET A 286 6.04 -3.31 22.43
C MET A 286 6.25 -3.50 23.92
N GLN A 287 6.41 -4.75 24.35
CA GLN A 287 6.52 -5.15 25.76
C GLN A 287 7.65 -4.37 26.47
N GLY A 288 7.28 -3.73 27.57
CA GLY A 288 8.20 -2.97 28.42
C GLY A 288 8.81 -1.73 27.78
N ILE A 289 8.32 -1.30 26.62
CA ILE A 289 8.83 -0.13 25.88
C ILE A 289 7.80 0.99 25.83
N ASN A 290 6.62 0.74 25.29
CA ASN A 290 5.61 1.77 25.06
C ASN A 290 4.20 1.34 25.50
N ASP A 291 4.08 0.32 26.32
CA ASP A 291 2.84 -0.35 26.69
C ASP A 291 2.38 -0.09 28.14
N SER A 292 3.06 0.81 28.88
CA SER A 292 2.68 1.09 30.27
C SER A 292 1.37 1.89 30.36
N PRO A 293 0.61 1.75 31.46
CA PRO A 293 -0.60 2.54 31.72
C PRO A 293 -0.35 4.07 31.76
N GLU A 294 0.83 4.50 32.22
CA GLU A 294 1.22 5.91 32.26
C GLU A 294 1.36 6.48 30.87
N LEU A 295 1.97 5.72 29.94
CA LEU A 295 2.08 6.11 28.53
C LEU A 295 0.71 6.09 27.83
N ALA A 296 -0.19 5.18 28.20
CA ALA A 296 -1.57 5.20 27.73
C ALA A 296 -2.32 6.45 28.20
N LEU A 297 -2.12 6.86 29.46
CA LEU A 297 -2.71 8.08 30.02
C LEU A 297 -2.16 9.32 29.31
N GLU A 298 -0.84 9.42 29.13
CA GLU A 298 -0.22 10.52 28.40
C GLU A 298 -0.75 10.62 26.96
N LEU A 299 -0.88 9.49 26.29
CA LEU A 299 -1.48 9.43 24.95
C LEU A 299 -2.93 9.90 24.94
N ALA A 300 -3.74 9.44 25.91
CA ALA A 300 -5.13 9.81 26.02
C ALA A 300 -5.30 11.33 26.21
N GLN A 301 -4.51 11.95 27.09
CA GLN A 301 -4.54 13.39 27.35
C GLN A 301 -4.26 14.21 26.09
N LYS A 302 -3.35 13.74 25.22
CA LYS A 302 -2.99 14.41 23.98
C LYS A 302 -4.04 14.23 22.88
N LEU A 303 -4.70 13.08 22.84
CA LEU A 303 -5.63 12.71 21.76
C LEU A 303 -7.09 13.04 22.06
N GLN A 304 -7.47 13.18 23.33
CA GLN A 304 -8.84 13.45 23.77
C GLN A 304 -9.48 14.68 23.08
N PRO A 305 -8.78 15.78 22.79
CA PRO A 305 -9.36 16.92 22.09
C PRO A 305 -9.62 16.66 20.58
N LEU A 306 -9.08 15.60 20.00
CA LEU A 306 -9.11 15.35 18.56
C LEU A 306 -10.25 14.41 18.17
N LEU A 307 -10.86 14.63 17.02
CA LEU A 307 -11.79 13.66 16.40
C LEU A 307 -10.97 12.48 15.88
N CYS A 308 -10.68 11.51 16.75
CA CYS A 308 -9.77 10.43 16.41
C CYS A 308 -10.28 9.06 16.88
N HIS A 309 -9.51 8.04 16.53
CA HIS A 309 -9.59 6.66 16.99
C HIS A 309 -8.18 6.11 17.13
N VAL A 310 -7.91 5.30 18.13
CA VAL A 310 -6.61 4.61 18.28
C VAL A 310 -6.78 3.15 17.90
N ASN A 311 -5.98 2.70 16.94
CA ASN A 311 -5.87 1.31 16.54
C ASN A 311 -4.62 0.71 17.17
N VAL A 312 -4.81 -0.06 18.23
CA VAL A 312 -3.72 -0.67 19.00
C VAL A 312 -3.33 -1.99 18.34
N ILE A 313 -2.05 -2.15 18.02
CA ILE A 313 -1.51 -3.30 17.30
C ILE A 313 -0.46 -3.97 18.20
N PRO A 314 -0.72 -5.12 18.84
CA PRO A 314 0.36 -5.89 19.43
C PRO A 314 1.44 -6.14 18.37
N LEU A 315 2.71 -5.83 18.66
CA LEU A 315 3.81 -5.90 17.71
C LEU A 315 3.83 -7.25 16.97
N ASN A 316 4.08 -7.19 15.67
CA ASN A 316 4.41 -8.39 14.90
C ASN A 316 5.94 -8.56 14.92
N PRO A 317 6.46 -9.65 15.49
CA PRO A 317 7.90 -9.86 15.56
C PRO A 317 8.54 -9.91 14.18
N ILE A 318 9.71 -9.32 14.07
CA ILE A 318 10.57 -9.45 12.89
C ILE A 318 11.87 -10.15 13.30
N PRO A 319 12.52 -10.91 12.42
CA PRO A 319 13.79 -11.54 12.72
C PRO A 319 14.83 -10.52 13.21
N ASP A 320 15.62 -10.93 14.20
CA ASP A 320 16.70 -10.13 14.77
C ASP A 320 16.27 -8.81 15.47
N SER A 321 14.97 -8.65 15.76
CA SER A 321 14.44 -7.51 16.51
C SER A 321 14.56 -7.73 18.01
N PRO A 322 14.99 -6.70 18.78
CA PRO A 322 14.98 -6.79 20.24
C PRO A 322 13.57 -6.64 20.84
N TYR A 323 12.60 -6.21 20.04
CA TYR A 323 11.26 -5.92 20.50
C TYR A 323 10.38 -7.17 20.56
N GLN A 324 9.58 -7.28 21.63
CA GLN A 324 8.62 -8.35 21.81
C GLN A 324 7.18 -7.81 21.82
N PRO A 325 6.20 -8.61 21.42
CA PRO A 325 4.79 -8.23 21.51
C PRO A 325 4.33 -8.14 22.97
N THR A 326 3.56 -7.12 23.27
CA THR A 326 2.88 -6.97 24.57
C THR A 326 1.87 -8.10 24.77
N SER A 327 1.71 -8.57 25.99
CA SER A 327 0.73 -9.58 26.36
C SER A 327 -0.71 -9.12 26.08
N LYS A 328 -1.64 -10.08 25.99
CA LYS A 328 -3.06 -9.77 25.80
C LYS A 328 -3.62 -8.92 26.95
N ALA A 329 -3.27 -9.27 28.20
CA ALA A 329 -3.76 -8.57 29.39
C ALA A 329 -3.28 -7.10 29.44
N GLU A 330 -1.99 -6.88 29.19
CA GLU A 330 -1.41 -5.53 29.14
C GLU A 330 -1.99 -4.72 27.95
N THR A 331 -2.21 -5.37 26.81
CA THR A 331 -2.87 -4.73 25.65
C THR A 331 -4.30 -4.28 25.98
N GLU A 332 -5.08 -5.12 26.65
CA GLU A 332 -6.43 -4.81 27.11
C GLU A 332 -6.43 -3.69 28.14
N GLN A 333 -5.48 -3.70 29.09
CA GLN A 333 -5.31 -2.63 30.06
C GLN A 333 -4.97 -1.28 29.40
N PHE A 334 -4.03 -1.27 28.44
CA PHE A 334 -3.67 -0.07 27.68
C PHE A 334 -4.89 0.53 26.95
N VAL A 335 -5.65 -0.32 26.27
CA VAL A 335 -6.89 0.10 25.57
C VAL A 335 -7.94 0.61 26.56
N GLN A 336 -8.07 -0.03 27.72
CA GLN A 336 -9.04 0.42 28.74
C GLN A 336 -8.70 1.80 29.28
N VAL A 337 -7.43 2.09 29.58
CA VAL A 337 -6.98 3.44 29.96
C VAL A 337 -7.36 4.49 28.92
N LEU A 338 -7.14 4.23 27.63
CA LEU A 338 -7.55 5.15 26.56
C LEU A 338 -9.06 5.43 26.57
N ARG A 339 -9.86 4.36 26.70
CA ARG A 339 -11.34 4.47 26.70
C ARG A 339 -11.87 5.21 27.92
N ASP A 340 -11.33 4.93 29.10
CA ASP A 340 -11.71 5.60 30.36
C ASP A 340 -11.45 7.12 30.33
N HIS A 341 -10.50 7.54 29.48
CA HIS A 341 -10.18 8.95 29.25
C HIS A 341 -10.80 9.52 27.96
N GLY A 342 -11.86 8.87 27.44
CA GLY A 342 -12.65 9.39 26.33
C GLY A 342 -12.03 9.22 24.94
N VAL A 343 -10.97 8.45 24.78
CA VAL A 343 -10.35 8.17 23.48
C VAL A 343 -10.82 6.81 22.96
N PRO A 344 -11.60 6.75 21.86
CA PRO A 344 -12.02 5.48 21.27
C PRO A 344 -10.80 4.67 20.82
N ALA A 345 -10.69 3.43 21.28
CA ALA A 345 -9.58 2.55 20.95
C ALA A 345 -10.03 1.11 20.68
N THR A 346 -9.37 0.42 19.74
CA THR A 346 -9.60 -0.99 19.43
C THR A 346 -8.29 -1.74 19.25
N VAL A 347 -8.27 -3.02 19.59
CA VAL A 347 -7.17 -3.91 19.30
C VAL A 347 -7.35 -4.46 17.88
N ARG A 348 -6.34 -4.31 17.03
CA ARG A 348 -6.34 -4.86 15.68
C ARG A 348 -6.13 -6.37 15.71
N LEU A 349 -7.02 -7.09 15.04
CA LEU A 349 -6.80 -8.52 14.79
C LEU A 349 -5.56 -8.71 13.91
N ARG A 350 -4.63 -9.51 14.39
CA ARG A 350 -3.43 -9.87 13.64
C ARG A 350 -3.73 -11.01 12.68
N ARG A 351 -3.30 -10.89 11.41
CA ARG A 351 -3.47 -11.92 10.37
C ARG A 351 -2.15 -12.15 9.64
N GLY A 352 -1.92 -13.39 9.19
CA GLY A 352 -0.76 -13.75 8.38
C GLY A 352 0.60 -13.51 9.04
N ILE A 353 0.68 -13.54 10.38
CA ILE A 353 1.94 -13.30 11.09
C ILE A 353 2.95 -14.40 10.76
N GLU A 354 2.48 -15.64 10.71
CA GLU A 354 3.28 -16.84 10.44
C GLU A 354 3.89 -16.83 9.01
N ILE A 355 3.28 -16.07 8.10
CA ILE A 355 3.82 -15.87 6.75
C ILE A 355 4.53 -14.52 6.59
N ASN A 356 4.81 -13.81 7.70
CA ASN A 356 5.40 -12.48 7.72
C ASN A 356 4.61 -11.46 6.85
N ALA A 357 3.28 -11.50 6.92
CA ALA A 357 2.38 -10.57 6.22
C ALA A 357 1.79 -9.48 7.14
N GLY A 358 2.14 -9.47 8.41
CA GLY A 358 1.69 -8.46 9.37
C GLY A 358 2.36 -7.10 9.16
N CYS A 359 1.76 -6.05 9.74
CA CYS A 359 2.32 -4.70 9.69
C CYS A 359 3.76 -4.68 10.23
N GLY A 360 4.68 -4.05 9.50
CA GLY A 360 6.10 -3.98 9.83
C GLY A 360 6.93 -5.20 9.40
N GLN A 361 6.32 -6.29 8.93
CA GLN A 361 7.02 -7.52 8.57
C GLN A 361 7.44 -7.61 7.09
N LEU A 362 6.88 -6.75 6.23
CA LEU A 362 7.14 -6.81 4.79
C LEU A 362 8.59 -6.42 4.49
N ARG A 363 9.26 -7.23 3.67
CA ARG A 363 10.67 -7.06 3.34
C ARG A 363 10.99 -7.63 1.95
N SER A 364 11.88 -6.96 1.22
CA SER A 364 12.42 -7.50 -0.02
C SER A 364 13.25 -8.78 0.23
N ALA A 365 12.98 -9.83 -0.54
CA ALA A 365 13.72 -11.10 -0.42
C ALA A 365 15.15 -11.02 -0.95
N VAL A 366 15.43 -10.05 -1.84
CA VAL A 366 16.77 -9.86 -2.45
C VAL A 366 17.79 -9.36 -1.43
N GLU A 367 17.37 -8.65 -0.38
CA GLU A 367 18.28 -8.13 0.65
C GLU A 367 18.94 -9.22 1.51
N LYS A 368 18.30 -10.37 1.73
CA LYS A 368 18.88 -11.46 2.52
C LYS A 368 20.17 -12.04 1.91
N LYS A 369 20.36 -11.91 0.60
CA LYS A 369 21.53 -12.45 -0.09
C LYS A 369 22.70 -11.48 -0.07
N ARG A 370 22.44 -10.16 -0.10
CA ARG A 370 23.48 -9.10 -0.08
C ARG A 370 24.10 -8.85 1.30
N LEU A 371 23.42 -9.21 2.39
CA LEU A 371 23.93 -9.06 3.75
C LEU A 371 24.70 -10.31 4.24
N ARG A 372 24.79 -11.38 3.43
CA ARG A 372 25.53 -12.61 3.72
C ARG A 372 26.77 -12.82 2.85
N ASP A 373 26.96 -12.02 1.84
CA ASP A 373 28.17 -11.92 0.99
C ASP A 373 28.96 -10.64 1.36
#